data_d9b1e5408a40ed6eaf13dfc0e7eb7bbb
#
_entry.id   d9b1e5408a40ed6eaf13dfc0e7eb7bbb
#
_cell.length_a   1.000
_cell.length_b   1.000
_cell.length_c   1.000
_cell.angle_alpha   90.00
_cell.angle_beta   90.00
_cell.angle_gamma   90.00
#
_symmetry.space_group_name_H-M   'P 1'
#
loop_
_entity.id
_entity.type
_entity.pdbx_description
1 polymer ?
#
loop_
_entity_poly.entity_id
_entity_poly.type
_entity_poly.pdbx_seq_one_letter_code
_entity_poly.pdbx_strand_id
1 'polypeptide(L)'
;LSPGERFDEWRRIRLGKAPIVIGARSAVFAPVENLRLILIDEEHESSYQSETAPRYHALDVARKRMSVLGGKILLGSATPSLLSYYRALNGSYTLLELPHRVLNRPLPQVLLQDMREEFLMGNNGIFSQKLLSLLDTCLRQGHQAMLFINRRGYSTFVSCRSCGYVLRCSNCDISMTYHKSENRVRCH
;
A
#
# COMPACT_ATOMS: atom_id res chain seq x y z
N LEU A 1 -12.14 1.13 -19.02
CA LEU A 1 -12.57 1.96 -20.16
C LEU A 1 -11.95 1.42 -21.44
N SER A 2 -12.75 1.27 -22.50
CA SER A 2 -12.28 0.99 -23.85
C SER A 2 -11.43 2.16 -24.41
N PRO A 3 -10.66 1.97 -25.48
CA PRO A 3 -9.90 3.06 -26.09
C PRO A 3 -10.76 4.25 -26.49
N GLY A 4 -11.98 4.03 -27.00
CA GLY A 4 -12.92 5.08 -27.38
C GLY A 4 -13.40 5.88 -26.16
N GLU A 5 -13.83 5.21 -25.09
CA GLU A 5 -14.25 5.89 -23.85
C GLU A 5 -13.12 6.72 -23.23
N ARG A 6 -11.87 6.21 -23.29
CA ARG A 6 -10.70 6.98 -22.82
C ARG A 6 -10.48 8.25 -23.63
N PHE A 7 -10.67 8.18 -24.94
CA PHE A 7 -10.53 9.33 -25.82
C PHE A 7 -11.62 10.36 -25.55
N ASP A 8 -12.88 9.93 -25.34
CA ASP A 8 -14.00 10.81 -25.03
C ASP A 8 -13.81 11.52 -23.69
N GLU A 9 -13.35 10.79 -22.65
CA GLU A 9 -13.00 11.38 -21.35
C GLU A 9 -11.84 12.37 -21.47
N TRP A 10 -10.78 12.03 -22.22
CA TRP A 10 -9.68 12.94 -22.45
C TRP A 10 -10.15 14.24 -23.15
N ARG A 11 -11.00 14.10 -24.17
CA ARG A 11 -11.59 15.24 -24.87
C ARG A 11 -12.48 16.08 -23.95
N ARG A 12 -13.29 15.44 -23.10
CA ARG A 12 -14.15 16.11 -22.12
C ARG A 12 -13.32 16.96 -21.15
N ILE A 13 -12.22 16.41 -20.64
CA ILE A 13 -11.31 17.12 -19.73
C ILE A 13 -10.68 18.30 -20.46
N ARG A 14 -10.14 18.09 -21.67
CA ARG A 14 -9.47 19.13 -22.47
C ARG A 14 -10.41 20.30 -22.82
N LEU A 15 -11.67 20.03 -23.01
CA LEU A 15 -12.68 21.08 -23.29
C LEU A 15 -13.18 21.80 -22.01
N GLY A 16 -12.55 21.60 -20.86
CA GLY A 16 -12.94 22.22 -19.60
C GLY A 16 -14.25 21.73 -18.99
N LYS A 17 -14.83 20.64 -19.52
CA LYS A 17 -16.10 20.07 -19.05
C LYS A 17 -15.95 19.20 -17.79
N ALA A 18 -14.74 19.02 -17.29
CA ALA A 18 -14.43 18.28 -16.07
C ALA A 18 -13.42 19.08 -15.23
N PRO A 19 -13.90 19.88 -14.27
CA PRO A 19 -13.02 20.69 -13.41
C PRO A 19 -12.24 19.84 -12.38
N ILE A 20 -12.70 18.63 -12.11
CA ILE A 20 -12.06 17.68 -11.20
C ILE A 20 -11.85 16.37 -11.97
N VAL A 21 -10.63 15.83 -11.89
CA VAL A 21 -10.25 14.55 -12.48
C VAL A 21 -9.71 13.65 -11.38
N ILE A 22 -10.32 12.48 -11.21
CA ILE A 22 -9.87 11.46 -10.27
C ILE A 22 -9.45 10.23 -11.07
N GLY A 23 -8.30 9.68 -10.76
CA GLY A 23 -7.82 8.49 -11.45
C GLY A 23 -6.54 7.94 -10.82
N ALA A 24 -6.08 6.82 -11.38
CA ALA A 24 -4.82 6.21 -10.99
C ALA A 24 -3.61 7.07 -11.42
N ARG A 25 -2.39 6.57 -11.23
CA ARG A 25 -1.12 7.21 -11.56
C ARG A 25 -1.13 8.02 -12.88
N SER A 26 -1.74 7.48 -13.93
CA SER A 26 -1.80 8.12 -15.25
C SER A 26 -2.64 9.40 -15.29
N ALA A 27 -3.50 9.65 -14.30
CA ALA A 27 -4.28 10.88 -14.22
C ALA A 27 -3.39 12.13 -14.11
N VAL A 28 -2.13 11.97 -13.71
CA VAL A 28 -1.14 13.06 -13.69
C VAL A 28 -0.94 13.72 -15.06
N PHE A 29 -1.28 13.02 -16.15
CA PHE A 29 -1.20 13.52 -17.55
C PHE A 29 -2.53 14.09 -18.07
N ALA A 30 -3.60 14.09 -17.27
CA ALA A 30 -4.90 14.60 -17.70
C ALA A 30 -4.79 16.05 -18.21
N PRO A 31 -5.36 16.39 -19.37
CA PRO A 31 -5.22 17.68 -20.02
C PRO A 31 -6.14 18.75 -19.40
N VAL A 32 -6.04 18.95 -18.10
CA VAL A 32 -6.78 19.99 -17.39
C VAL A 32 -6.17 21.35 -17.72
N GLU A 33 -6.95 22.23 -18.30
CA GLU A 33 -6.50 23.50 -18.88
C GLU A 33 -6.00 24.49 -17.80
N ASN A 34 -6.76 24.69 -16.74
CA ASN A 34 -6.42 25.59 -15.63
C ASN A 34 -6.07 24.80 -14.36
N LEU A 35 -5.17 23.86 -14.45
CA LEU A 35 -4.78 23.02 -13.34
C LEU A 35 -4.10 23.83 -12.24
N ARG A 36 -4.70 23.88 -11.03
CA ARG A 36 -4.23 24.64 -9.88
C ARG A 36 -3.76 23.77 -8.72
N LEU A 37 -4.29 22.54 -8.64
CA LEU A 37 -3.97 21.62 -7.56
C LEU A 37 -3.83 20.20 -8.10
N ILE A 38 -2.80 19.49 -7.67
CA ILE A 38 -2.68 18.05 -7.77
C ILE A 38 -2.66 17.50 -6.35
N LEU A 39 -3.58 16.59 -6.05
CA LEU A 39 -3.60 15.83 -4.81
C LEU A 39 -3.11 14.42 -5.10
N ILE A 40 -2.14 13.94 -4.33
CA ILE A 40 -1.63 12.57 -4.38
C ILE A 40 -1.92 11.95 -3.01
N ASP A 41 -2.89 11.03 -2.99
CA ASP A 41 -3.24 10.29 -1.79
C ASP A 41 -2.34 9.06 -1.66
N GLU A 42 -2.06 8.64 -0.42
CA GLU A 42 -1.12 7.55 -0.11
C GLU A 42 0.21 7.71 -0.88
N GLU A 43 0.85 8.89 -0.76
CA GLU A 43 2.01 9.30 -1.57
C GLU A 43 3.20 8.33 -1.51
N HIS A 44 3.25 7.50 -0.45
CA HIS A 44 4.28 6.49 -0.20
C HIS A 44 4.13 5.23 -1.06
N GLU A 45 2.98 5.06 -1.74
CA GLU A 45 2.70 3.86 -2.51
C GLU A 45 3.62 3.70 -3.72
N SER A 46 4.25 2.54 -3.83
CA SER A 46 5.16 2.21 -4.95
C SER A 46 4.45 2.20 -6.32
N SER A 47 3.13 2.08 -6.33
CA SER A 47 2.30 2.11 -7.54
C SER A 47 2.39 3.43 -8.32
N TYR A 48 2.87 4.51 -7.70
CA TYR A 48 3.15 5.77 -8.38
C TYR A 48 4.40 5.74 -9.27
N GLN A 49 5.26 4.73 -9.13
CA GLN A 49 6.36 4.46 -10.05
C GLN A 49 5.87 3.63 -11.24
N SER A 50 6.14 4.07 -12.47
CA SER A 50 5.91 3.28 -13.68
C SER A 50 7.04 2.27 -13.89
N GLU A 51 6.69 0.98 -13.94
CA GLU A 51 7.65 -0.08 -14.24
C GLU A 51 7.85 -0.26 -15.75
N THR A 52 6.85 0.12 -16.56
CA THR A 52 6.89 0.06 -18.02
C THR A 52 7.42 1.34 -18.63
N ALA A 53 8.03 1.27 -19.81
CA ALA A 53 8.48 2.44 -20.54
C ALA A 53 7.30 3.28 -21.09
N PRO A 54 7.38 4.61 -21.00
CA PRO A 54 8.41 5.39 -20.31
C PRO A 54 8.30 5.27 -18.79
N ARG A 55 9.44 5.02 -18.14
CA ARG A 55 9.50 4.97 -16.66
C ARG A 55 9.42 6.38 -16.09
N TYR A 56 8.50 6.61 -15.19
CA TYR A 56 8.31 7.89 -14.49
C TYR A 56 7.75 7.68 -13.10
N HIS A 57 7.98 8.64 -12.23
CA HIS A 57 7.26 8.75 -10.96
C HIS A 57 6.21 9.84 -11.05
N ALA A 58 4.96 9.57 -10.64
CA ALA A 58 3.86 10.53 -10.77
C ALA A 58 4.13 11.87 -10.06
N LEU A 59 4.78 11.83 -8.89
CA LEU A 59 5.13 13.04 -8.15
C LEU A 59 6.12 13.92 -8.92
N ASP A 60 7.08 13.34 -9.65
CA ASP A 60 8.05 14.13 -10.41
C ASP A 60 7.37 14.81 -11.61
N VAL A 61 6.46 14.11 -12.27
CA VAL A 61 5.62 14.71 -13.34
C VAL A 61 4.74 15.81 -12.75
N ALA A 62 4.10 15.58 -11.60
CA ALA A 62 3.29 16.58 -10.92
C ALA A 62 4.11 17.84 -10.59
N ARG A 63 5.31 17.67 -10.03
CA ARG A 63 6.23 18.78 -9.73
C ARG A 63 6.57 19.60 -10.98
N LYS A 64 6.92 18.93 -12.07
CA LYS A 64 7.24 19.61 -13.32
C LYS A 64 6.04 20.36 -13.87
N ARG A 65 4.85 19.76 -13.86
CA ARG A 65 3.61 20.44 -14.28
C ARG A 65 3.32 21.68 -13.43
N MET A 66 3.34 21.53 -12.11
CA MET A 66 3.04 22.64 -11.20
C MET A 66 4.09 23.74 -11.24
N SER A 67 5.37 23.43 -11.49
CA SER A 67 6.40 24.46 -11.65
C SER A 67 6.14 25.35 -12.89
N VAL A 68 5.53 24.80 -13.93
CA VAL A 68 5.17 25.57 -15.15
C VAL A 68 3.86 26.33 -14.97
N LEU A 69 2.88 25.73 -14.27
CA LEU A 69 1.53 26.28 -14.17
C LEU A 69 1.32 27.16 -12.91
N GLY A 70 2.29 27.24 -12.02
CA GLY A 70 2.19 27.99 -10.76
C GLY A 70 1.16 27.42 -9.78
N GLY A 71 0.81 26.14 -9.91
CA GLY A 71 -0.14 25.46 -9.03
C GLY A 71 0.51 24.88 -7.77
N LYS A 72 -0.26 24.16 -6.99
CA LYS A 72 0.17 23.51 -5.74
C LYS A 72 0.05 22.00 -5.83
N ILE A 73 0.85 21.29 -5.01
CA ILE A 73 0.75 19.84 -4.83
C ILE A 73 0.43 19.60 -3.37
N LEU A 74 -0.54 18.74 -3.10
CA LEU A 74 -0.87 18.23 -1.78
C LEU A 74 -0.58 16.74 -1.74
N LEU A 75 0.26 16.32 -0.80
CA LEU A 75 0.59 14.92 -0.55
C LEU A 75 -0.15 14.47 0.70
N GLY A 76 -0.94 13.41 0.59
CA GLY A 76 -1.66 12.80 1.70
C GLY A 76 -1.08 11.44 2.03
N SER A 77 -0.88 11.14 3.31
CA SER A 77 -0.52 9.81 3.80
C SER A 77 -0.70 9.71 5.31
N ALA A 78 -1.10 8.53 5.80
CA ALA A 78 -1.00 8.20 7.22
C ALA A 78 0.43 7.76 7.60
N THR A 79 1.20 7.28 6.62
CA THR A 79 2.58 6.77 6.75
C THR A 79 3.45 7.37 5.66
N PRO A 80 3.79 8.66 5.72
CA PRO A 80 4.51 9.33 4.64
C PRO A 80 5.86 8.67 4.36
N SER A 81 6.32 8.77 3.11
CA SER A 81 7.65 8.30 2.73
C SER A 81 8.73 9.07 3.51
N LEU A 82 9.83 8.42 3.84
CA LEU A 82 10.94 9.04 4.58
C LEU A 82 11.42 10.33 3.92
N LEU A 83 11.46 10.35 2.59
CA LEU A 83 11.91 11.51 1.83
C LEU A 83 10.94 12.69 1.92
N SER A 84 9.63 12.44 1.79
CA SER A 84 8.60 13.47 1.91
C SER A 84 8.55 14.04 3.33
N TYR A 85 8.61 13.16 4.33
CA TYR A 85 8.63 13.57 5.72
C TYR A 85 9.89 14.40 6.07
N TYR A 86 11.07 13.94 5.64
CA TYR A 86 12.32 14.72 5.80
C TYR A 86 12.23 16.11 5.15
N ARG A 87 11.67 16.21 3.95
CA ARG A 87 11.46 17.50 3.27
C ARG A 87 10.49 18.42 4.02
N ALA A 88 9.51 17.85 4.69
CA ALA A 88 8.62 18.62 5.55
C ALA A 88 9.33 19.14 6.80
N LEU A 89 10.13 18.30 7.47
CA LEU A 89 10.88 18.67 8.67
C LEU A 89 11.93 19.76 8.39
N ASN A 90 12.59 19.75 7.23
CA ASN A 90 13.59 20.76 6.88
C ASN A 90 12.99 22.01 6.19
N GLY A 91 11.66 22.16 6.18
CA GLY A 91 10.98 23.33 5.63
C GLY A 91 10.86 23.41 4.11
N SER A 92 11.31 22.37 3.38
CA SER A 92 11.13 22.30 1.92
C SER A 92 9.67 22.06 1.53
N TYR A 93 8.89 21.43 2.40
CA TYR A 93 7.44 21.27 2.31
C TYR A 93 6.78 21.90 3.54
N THR A 94 5.54 22.33 3.39
CA THR A 94 4.69 22.70 4.52
C THR A 94 4.06 21.44 5.10
N LEU A 95 4.35 21.12 6.37
CA LEU A 95 3.73 20.01 7.07
C LEU A 95 2.33 20.41 7.55
N LEU A 96 1.35 19.60 7.20
CA LEU A 96 -0.03 19.70 7.69
C LEU A 96 -0.36 18.41 8.43
N GLU A 97 -0.72 18.52 9.70
CA GLU A 97 -1.01 17.36 10.53
C GLU A 97 -2.50 17.27 10.86
N LEU A 98 -3.05 16.05 10.76
CA LEU A 98 -4.40 15.71 11.17
C LEU A 98 -4.33 14.74 12.37
N PRO A 99 -4.09 15.26 13.60
CA PRO A 99 -3.74 14.43 14.76
C PRO A 99 -4.94 13.62 15.30
N HIS A 100 -6.16 14.01 14.95
CA HIS A 100 -7.37 13.38 15.46
C HIS A 100 -8.08 12.56 14.39
N ARG A 101 -8.57 11.38 14.78
CA ARG A 101 -9.43 10.59 13.92
C ARG A 101 -10.79 11.27 13.74
N VAL A 102 -11.40 11.08 12.57
CA VAL A 102 -12.76 11.54 12.31
C VAL A 102 -13.70 11.03 13.42
N LEU A 103 -14.49 11.95 13.99
CA LEU A 103 -15.39 11.68 15.13
C LEU A 103 -14.68 11.20 16.41
N ASN A 104 -13.39 11.44 16.57
CA ASN A 104 -12.61 11.00 17.75
C ASN A 104 -12.78 9.51 18.06
N ARG A 105 -12.97 8.64 17.05
CA ARG A 105 -13.14 7.20 17.25
C ARG A 105 -11.87 6.60 17.88
N PRO A 106 -12.02 5.74 18.90
CA PRO A 106 -10.88 5.07 19.54
C PRO A 106 -10.18 4.15 18.53
N LEU A 107 -8.91 3.86 18.80
CA LEU A 107 -8.18 2.83 18.07
C LEU A 107 -8.79 1.46 18.36
N PRO A 108 -8.75 0.52 17.41
CA PRO A 108 -9.17 -0.86 17.67
C PRO A 108 -8.26 -1.52 18.71
N GLN A 109 -8.80 -2.46 19.46
CA GLN A 109 -7.99 -3.31 20.32
C GLN A 109 -7.12 -4.23 19.47
N VAL A 110 -5.81 -4.24 19.75
CA VAL A 110 -4.85 -5.13 19.08
C VAL A 110 -4.53 -6.29 20.02
N LEU A 111 -4.71 -7.51 19.54
CA LEU A 111 -4.37 -8.73 20.27
C LEU A 111 -3.21 -9.43 19.53
N LEU A 112 -2.11 -9.68 20.23
CA LEU A 112 -0.99 -10.46 19.72
C LEU A 112 -1.15 -11.92 20.16
N GLN A 113 -0.95 -12.84 19.24
CA GLN A 113 -1.01 -14.27 19.51
C GLN A 113 0.28 -14.95 19.07
N ASP A 114 0.96 -15.63 19.98
CA ASP A 114 2.14 -16.43 19.65
C ASP A 114 1.72 -17.77 19.04
N MET A 115 2.00 -17.94 17.76
CA MET A 115 1.64 -19.17 17.03
C MET A 115 2.51 -20.37 17.42
N ARG A 116 3.60 -20.19 18.16
CA ARG A 116 4.40 -21.30 18.71
C ARG A 116 3.66 -21.96 19.87
N GLU A 117 3.03 -21.17 20.73
CA GLU A 117 2.17 -21.68 21.81
C GLU A 117 0.98 -22.45 21.25
N GLU A 118 0.33 -21.91 20.22
CA GLU A 118 -0.76 -22.58 19.51
C GLU A 118 -0.32 -23.94 18.96
N PHE A 119 0.87 -24.00 18.37
CA PHE A 119 1.45 -25.26 17.85
C PHE A 119 1.70 -26.27 18.96
N LEU A 120 2.27 -25.85 20.10
CA LEU A 120 2.50 -26.71 21.26
C LEU A 120 1.20 -27.27 21.86
N MET A 121 0.10 -26.52 21.75
CA MET A 121 -1.25 -26.93 22.15
C MET A 121 -1.96 -27.78 21.09
N GLY A 122 -1.27 -28.18 20.00
CA GLY A 122 -1.79 -29.03 18.96
C GLY A 122 -2.47 -28.32 17.78
N ASN A 123 -2.49 -26.99 17.77
CA ASN A 123 -3.01 -26.24 16.62
C ASN A 123 -2.01 -26.15 15.47
N ASN A 124 -2.14 -27.00 14.48
CA ASN A 124 -1.30 -27.00 13.27
C ASN A 124 -1.82 -26.06 12.17
N GLY A 125 -2.89 -25.32 12.42
CA GLY A 125 -3.48 -24.35 11.49
C GLY A 125 -2.63 -23.11 11.28
N ILE A 126 -3.04 -22.29 10.31
CA ILE A 126 -2.45 -20.96 10.05
C ILE A 126 -3.10 -19.87 10.91
N PHE A 127 -4.26 -20.15 11.49
CA PHE A 127 -5.01 -19.25 12.34
C PHE A 127 -4.96 -19.73 13.79
N SER A 128 -4.83 -18.78 14.72
CA SER A 128 -4.93 -19.09 16.15
C SER A 128 -6.37 -19.43 16.53
N GLN A 129 -6.55 -20.21 17.59
CA GLN A 129 -7.87 -20.50 18.15
C GLN A 129 -8.62 -19.21 18.54
N LYS A 130 -7.89 -18.23 19.06
CA LYS A 130 -8.43 -16.92 19.41
C LYS A 130 -8.99 -16.20 18.18
N LEU A 131 -8.25 -16.18 17.06
CA LEU A 131 -8.72 -15.57 15.82
C LEU A 131 -9.97 -16.27 15.30
N LEU A 132 -9.98 -17.61 15.30
CA LEU A 132 -11.13 -18.38 14.83
C LEU A 132 -12.39 -18.09 15.69
N SER A 133 -12.25 -18.01 17.01
CA SER A 133 -13.38 -17.68 17.89
C SER A 133 -13.91 -16.25 17.66
N LEU A 134 -13.02 -15.28 17.41
CA LEU A 134 -13.40 -13.91 17.10
C LEU A 134 -14.10 -13.81 15.73
N LEU A 135 -13.62 -14.56 14.73
CA LEU A 135 -14.26 -14.63 13.43
C LEU A 135 -15.67 -15.23 13.50
N ASP A 136 -15.83 -16.33 14.23
CA ASP A 136 -17.13 -16.95 14.44
C ASP A 136 -18.11 -15.98 15.12
N THR A 137 -17.66 -15.29 16.17
CA THR A 137 -18.47 -14.27 16.85
C THR A 137 -18.85 -13.12 15.91
N CYS A 138 -17.89 -12.62 15.15
CA CYS A 138 -18.09 -11.54 14.19
C CYS A 138 -19.16 -11.91 13.14
N LEU A 139 -19.05 -13.11 12.59
CA LEU A 139 -19.98 -13.60 11.57
C LEU A 139 -21.38 -13.86 12.14
N ARG A 140 -21.49 -14.45 13.32
CA ARG A 140 -22.81 -14.65 14.00
C ARG A 140 -23.53 -13.34 14.31
N GLN A 141 -22.78 -12.27 14.56
CA GLN A 141 -23.33 -10.92 14.77
C GLN A 141 -23.68 -10.20 13.47
N GLY A 142 -23.49 -10.81 12.30
CA GLY A 142 -23.72 -10.20 11.00
C GLY A 142 -22.70 -9.13 10.62
N HIS A 143 -21.56 -9.08 11.31
CA HIS A 143 -20.48 -8.15 11.03
C HIS A 143 -19.53 -8.69 9.93
N GLN A 144 -18.69 -7.80 9.40
CA GLN A 144 -17.69 -8.14 8.39
C GLN A 144 -16.32 -8.32 9.04
N ALA A 145 -15.53 -9.24 8.52
CA ALA A 145 -14.15 -9.46 8.91
C ALA A 145 -13.22 -9.28 7.70
N MET A 146 -12.08 -8.64 7.92
CA MET A 146 -11.04 -8.52 6.90
C MET A 146 -9.81 -9.31 7.36
N LEU A 147 -9.44 -10.32 6.57
CA LEU A 147 -8.22 -11.09 6.79
C LEU A 147 -7.12 -10.55 5.89
N PHE A 148 -6.02 -10.11 6.49
CA PHE A 148 -4.85 -9.66 5.76
C PHE A 148 -3.74 -10.70 5.87
N ILE A 149 -3.34 -11.26 4.73
CA ILE A 149 -2.22 -12.18 4.63
C ILE A 149 -1.18 -11.54 3.73
N ASN A 150 -0.10 -11.04 4.32
CA ASN A 150 1.01 -10.46 3.56
C ASN A 150 1.88 -11.56 2.95
N ARG A 151 1.31 -12.30 1.96
CA ARG A 151 1.98 -13.44 1.35
C ARG A 151 1.80 -13.42 -0.16
N ARG A 152 2.87 -13.13 -0.89
CA ARG A 152 2.95 -13.37 -2.33
C ARG A 152 3.63 -14.73 -2.55
N GLY A 153 2.95 -15.64 -3.28
CA GLY A 153 3.48 -16.97 -3.60
C GLY A 153 3.25 -18.03 -2.51
N TYR A 154 3.77 -19.24 -2.74
CA TYR A 154 3.47 -20.43 -1.92
C TYR A 154 4.16 -20.39 -0.55
N SER A 155 5.41 -19.94 -0.46
CA SER A 155 6.13 -19.73 0.78
C SER A 155 7.33 -18.79 0.57
N THR A 156 7.36 -17.67 1.29
CA THR A 156 8.47 -16.70 1.21
C THR A 156 9.64 -17.06 2.12
N PHE A 157 9.44 -17.94 3.08
CA PHE A 157 10.47 -18.44 3.98
C PHE A 157 10.07 -19.79 4.59
N VAL A 158 11.05 -20.53 5.08
CA VAL A 158 10.87 -21.78 5.81
C VAL A 158 11.21 -21.53 7.27
N SER A 159 10.24 -21.80 8.16
CA SER A 159 10.45 -21.65 9.61
C SER A 159 9.99 -22.87 10.37
N CYS A 160 10.65 -23.13 11.49
CA CYS A 160 10.23 -24.13 12.44
C CYS A 160 9.05 -23.61 13.27
N ARG A 161 7.93 -24.31 13.28
CA ARG A 161 6.74 -23.87 14.02
C ARG A 161 6.90 -23.99 15.54
N SER A 162 7.75 -24.90 16.01
CA SER A 162 7.92 -25.09 17.44
C SER A 162 8.86 -24.06 18.08
N CYS A 163 9.96 -23.69 17.42
CA CYS A 163 10.95 -22.78 17.98
C CYS A 163 11.04 -21.42 17.27
N GLY A 164 10.34 -21.25 16.14
CA GLY A 164 10.37 -20.01 15.36
C GLY A 164 11.65 -19.82 14.50
N TYR A 165 12.59 -20.78 14.52
CA TYR A 165 13.81 -20.68 13.71
C TYR A 165 13.46 -20.50 12.23
N VAL A 166 14.06 -19.49 11.59
CA VAL A 166 13.92 -19.24 10.16
C VAL A 166 15.17 -19.69 9.44
N LEU A 167 15.01 -20.56 8.43
CA LEU A 167 16.14 -21.03 7.63
C LEU A 167 16.67 -19.87 6.78
N ARG A 168 17.95 -19.52 6.99
CA ARG A 168 18.63 -18.42 6.31
C ARG A 168 19.76 -18.93 5.41
N CYS A 169 20.05 -18.17 4.37
CA CYS A 169 21.18 -18.45 3.50
C CYS A 169 22.51 -18.12 4.20
N SER A 170 23.47 -19.06 4.17
CA SER A 170 24.78 -18.86 4.77
C SER A 170 25.63 -17.75 4.12
N ASN A 171 25.30 -17.37 2.87
CA ASN A 171 26.09 -16.39 2.12
C ASN A 171 25.55 -14.96 2.20
N CYS A 172 24.23 -14.78 2.33
CA CYS A 172 23.62 -13.45 2.28
C CYS A 172 22.61 -13.18 3.41
N ASP A 173 22.45 -14.11 4.35
CA ASP A 173 21.54 -14.04 5.50
C ASP A 173 20.05 -13.80 5.18
N ILE A 174 19.66 -13.85 3.91
CA ILE A 174 18.25 -13.75 3.50
C ILE A 174 17.52 -15.06 3.82
N SER A 175 16.26 -14.95 4.23
CA SER A 175 15.40 -16.12 4.46
C SER A 175 15.26 -16.95 3.19
N MET A 176 15.46 -18.24 3.29
CA MET A 176 15.36 -19.15 2.16
C MET A 176 13.89 -19.43 1.81
N THR A 177 13.61 -19.50 0.52
CA THR A 177 12.26 -19.74 -0.03
C THR A 177 12.08 -21.20 -0.45
N TYR A 178 10.94 -21.79 -0.11
CA TYR A 178 10.60 -23.14 -0.57
C TYR A 178 9.92 -23.12 -1.94
N HIS A 179 10.52 -23.77 -2.91
CA HIS A 179 9.99 -23.96 -4.26
C HIS A 179 9.30 -25.31 -4.38
N LYS A 180 7.97 -25.30 -4.38
CA LYS A 180 7.15 -26.53 -4.41
C LYS A 180 7.38 -27.38 -5.65
N SER A 181 7.56 -26.76 -6.82
CA SER A 181 7.78 -27.45 -8.10
C SER A 181 9.06 -28.28 -8.12
N GLU A 182 10.08 -27.85 -7.36
CA GLU A 182 11.39 -28.52 -7.30
C GLU A 182 11.60 -29.29 -5.99
N ASN A 183 10.67 -29.16 -5.05
CA ASN A 183 10.77 -29.69 -3.68
C ASN A 183 12.10 -29.30 -3.00
N ARG A 184 12.54 -28.04 -3.19
CA ARG A 184 13.82 -27.54 -2.71
C ARG A 184 13.68 -26.18 -2.05
N VAL A 185 14.59 -25.92 -1.11
CA VAL A 185 14.75 -24.60 -0.49
C VAL A 185 15.93 -23.90 -1.15
N ARG A 186 15.69 -22.65 -1.63
CA ARG A 186 16.71 -21.86 -2.32
C ARG A 186 16.78 -20.44 -1.76
N CYS A 187 17.94 -19.85 -1.89
CA CYS A 187 18.16 -18.42 -1.79
C CYS A 187 17.78 -17.75 -3.12
N HIS A 188 17.26 -16.54 -3.07
CA HIS A 188 17.00 -15.73 -4.26
C HIS A 188 18.24 -15.01 -4.74
#